data_e3b69256d6a6e8ffc175d7da7ee692b0
#
_entry.id   e3b69256d6a6e8ffc175d7da7ee692b0
#
_cell.length_a   1.000
_cell.length_b   1.000
_cell.length_c   1.000
_cell.angle_alpha   90.00
_cell.angle_beta   90.00
_cell.angle_gamma   90.00
#
_symmetry.space_group_name_H-M   'P 1'
#
loop_
_entity.id
_entity.type
_entity.pdbx_description
1 polymer ?
#
loop_
_entity_poly.entity_id
_entity_poly.type
_entity_poly.pdbx_seq_one_letter_code
_entity_poly.pdbx_strand_id
1 'polypeptide(L)'
;HIEITAGAGFKFPFTKQPPTAPNGSLLHLDARPSTNAFGFVGTLLLSKEYTPATIRVFLLNRFEYNGSNINDYQTGKLLTTSLFVSKKIANRFFGNIQIRNEIHGKDVQDGAEETNTGYHLMVLTPQLSYSVAGLWNLSLLYDVPVYKKYKGKQLTPQYSYAVSLSRDFGNCSFKGKNKGKTN
;
A
#
# COMPACT_ATOMS: atom_id res chain seq x y z
N HIS A 1 -8.42 -2.99 24.05
CA HIS A 1 -9.32 -2.32 23.12
C HIS A 1 -8.90 -2.65 21.71
N ILE A 2 -9.84 -2.93 20.82
CA ILE A 2 -9.61 -3.14 19.39
C ILE A 2 -10.25 -1.95 18.67
N GLU A 3 -9.51 -1.33 17.79
CA GLU A 3 -10.00 -0.26 16.92
C GLU A 3 -10.27 -0.82 15.53
N ILE A 4 -11.41 -0.42 14.96
CA ILE A 4 -11.84 -0.85 13.62
C ILE A 4 -12.09 0.40 12.79
N THR A 5 -11.43 0.48 11.63
CA THR A 5 -11.64 1.54 10.65
C THR A 5 -11.99 0.92 9.31
N ALA A 6 -13.13 1.30 8.74
CA ALA A 6 -13.54 0.89 7.40
C ALA A 6 -13.55 2.11 6.46
N GLY A 7 -13.16 1.91 5.23
CA GLY A 7 -13.13 2.93 4.19
C GLY A 7 -13.59 2.38 2.86
N ALA A 8 -14.21 3.24 2.05
CA ALA A 8 -14.58 2.96 0.68
C ALA A 8 -14.21 4.15 -0.21
N GLY A 9 -13.81 3.88 -1.44
CA GLY A 9 -13.43 4.89 -2.40
C GLY A 9 -13.75 4.48 -3.82
N PHE A 10 -13.91 5.48 -4.68
CA PHE A 10 -14.09 5.30 -6.11
C PHE A 10 -12.88 5.84 -6.85
N LYS A 11 -12.47 5.13 -7.90
CA LYS A 11 -11.42 5.53 -8.83
C LYS A 11 -12.08 6.05 -10.11
N PHE A 12 -11.69 7.21 -10.54
CA PHE A 12 -12.18 7.81 -11.78
C PHE A 12 -11.05 7.92 -12.79
N PRO A 13 -11.28 7.56 -14.06
CA PRO A 13 -10.29 7.76 -15.11
C PRO A 13 -10.18 9.25 -15.44
N PHE A 14 -9.02 9.86 -15.24
CA PHE A 14 -8.78 11.25 -15.62
C PHE A 14 -8.41 11.39 -17.10
N THR A 15 -7.97 10.33 -17.74
CA THR A 15 -7.64 10.30 -19.16
C THR A 15 -8.50 9.24 -19.88
N LYS A 16 -9.09 9.62 -21.03
CA LYS A 16 -9.86 8.70 -21.85
C LYS A 16 -8.96 7.82 -22.72
N GLN A 17 -7.79 8.34 -23.11
CA GLN A 17 -6.86 7.60 -23.97
C GLN A 17 -5.73 6.99 -23.15
N PRO A 18 -5.39 5.72 -23.38
CA PRO A 18 -4.23 5.11 -22.77
C PRO A 18 -2.95 5.78 -23.30
N PRO A 19 -1.93 5.94 -22.44
CA PRO A 19 -0.67 6.56 -22.87
C PRO A 19 0.02 5.71 -23.92
N THR A 20 0.58 6.35 -24.93
CA THR A 20 1.34 5.74 -26.02
C THR A 20 2.84 5.98 -25.82
N ALA A 21 3.64 5.03 -26.26
CA ALA A 21 5.09 5.18 -26.36
C ALA A 21 5.44 6.18 -27.49
N PRO A 22 6.69 6.73 -27.54
CA PRO A 22 7.10 7.66 -28.59
C PRO A 22 6.96 7.15 -30.02
N ASN A 23 6.92 5.84 -30.21
CA ASN A 23 6.68 5.18 -31.50
C ASN A 23 5.20 5.01 -31.86
N GLY A 24 4.28 5.58 -31.05
CA GLY A 24 2.83 5.47 -31.25
C GLY A 24 2.20 4.17 -30.78
N SER A 25 2.96 3.17 -30.30
CA SER A 25 2.40 1.96 -29.73
C SER A 25 1.81 2.21 -28.35
N LEU A 26 0.76 1.47 -27.97
CA LEU A 26 0.25 1.50 -26.61
C LEU A 26 1.32 1.05 -25.61
N LEU A 27 1.50 1.80 -24.52
CA LEU A 27 2.35 1.34 -23.42
C LEU A 27 1.85 0.00 -22.87
N HIS A 28 2.78 -0.86 -22.49
CA HIS A 28 2.45 -2.09 -21.77
C HIS A 28 1.72 -1.75 -20.46
N LEU A 29 0.80 -2.58 -20.04
CA LEU A 29 -0.07 -2.30 -18.88
C LEU A 29 0.70 -1.97 -17.61
N ASP A 30 1.81 -2.69 -17.36
CA ASP A 30 2.68 -2.46 -16.20
C ASP A 30 3.35 -1.07 -16.19
N ALA A 31 3.43 -0.44 -17.35
CA ALA A 31 4.01 0.89 -17.51
C ALA A 31 2.97 2.02 -17.53
N ARG A 32 1.66 1.67 -17.45
CA ARG A 32 0.60 2.67 -17.46
C ARG A 32 0.36 3.22 -16.06
N PRO A 33 0.28 4.56 -15.89
CA PRO A 33 0.02 5.19 -14.60
C PRO A 33 -1.43 5.00 -14.11
N SER A 34 -2.33 4.53 -14.97
CA SER A 34 -3.77 4.36 -14.69
C SER A 34 -4.35 3.19 -15.48
N THR A 35 -5.33 2.52 -14.90
CA THR A 35 -6.13 1.50 -15.60
C THR A 35 -7.08 2.10 -16.64
N ASN A 36 -7.28 3.42 -16.61
CA ASN A 36 -8.24 4.16 -17.44
C ASN A 36 -9.67 3.65 -17.34
N ALA A 37 -10.03 3.04 -16.21
CA ALA A 37 -11.34 2.49 -15.92
C ALA A 37 -11.89 3.04 -14.61
N PHE A 38 -13.19 3.05 -14.47
CA PHE A 38 -13.83 3.26 -13.18
C PHE A 38 -13.50 2.08 -12.25
N GLY A 39 -13.29 2.37 -10.98
CA GLY A 39 -12.98 1.34 -10.01
C GLY A 39 -13.55 1.64 -8.64
N PHE A 40 -13.52 0.62 -7.80
CA PHE A 40 -13.91 0.67 -6.40
C PHE A 40 -12.76 0.16 -5.54
N VAL A 41 -12.55 0.80 -4.40
CA VAL A 41 -11.59 0.38 -3.38
C VAL A 41 -12.30 0.29 -2.05
N GLY A 42 -12.21 -0.88 -1.40
CA GLY A 42 -12.65 -1.09 -0.03
C GLY A 42 -11.44 -1.31 0.87
N THR A 43 -11.44 -0.74 2.07
CA THR A 43 -10.39 -0.95 3.09
C THR A 43 -11.00 -1.29 4.42
N LEU A 44 -10.35 -2.20 5.16
CA LEU A 44 -10.67 -2.54 6.54
C LEU A 44 -9.37 -2.62 7.33
N LEU A 45 -9.23 -1.76 8.32
CA LEU A 45 -8.12 -1.74 9.26
C LEU A 45 -8.62 -2.18 10.64
N LEU A 46 -7.97 -3.18 11.19
CA LEU A 46 -8.11 -3.59 12.58
C LEU A 46 -6.81 -3.29 13.31
N SER A 47 -6.87 -2.64 14.46
CA SER A 47 -5.68 -2.36 15.26
C SER A 47 -5.88 -2.72 16.72
N LYS A 48 -4.80 -3.20 17.35
CA LYS A 48 -4.75 -3.47 18.77
C LYS A 48 -3.39 -3.10 19.34
N GLU A 49 -3.42 -2.35 20.43
CA GLU A 49 -2.24 -2.01 21.20
C GLU A 49 -2.19 -2.78 22.51
N TYR A 50 -1.03 -3.31 22.82
CA TYR A 50 -0.69 -4.00 24.06
C TYR A 50 0.29 -3.12 24.85
N THR A 51 -0.22 -2.16 25.59
CA THR A 51 0.55 -1.11 26.26
C THR A 51 1.68 -1.63 27.17
N PRO A 52 1.47 -2.66 28.02
CA PRO A 52 2.57 -3.18 28.88
C PRO A 52 3.73 -3.74 28.09
N ALA A 53 3.46 -4.34 26.91
CA ALA A 53 4.47 -4.96 26.05
C ALA A 53 5.03 -3.98 25.00
N THR A 54 4.47 -2.78 24.89
CA THR A 54 4.77 -1.80 23.83
C THR A 54 4.68 -2.42 22.42
N ILE A 55 3.74 -3.36 22.26
CA ILE A 55 3.47 -4.04 20.99
C ILE A 55 2.18 -3.47 20.40
N ARG A 56 2.22 -3.20 19.10
CA ARG A 56 1.05 -2.79 18.33
C ARG A 56 0.89 -3.73 17.13
N VAL A 57 -0.32 -4.21 16.93
CA VAL A 57 -0.68 -5.11 15.83
C VAL A 57 -1.71 -4.42 14.95
N PHE A 58 -1.49 -4.45 13.63
CA PHE A 58 -2.43 -3.95 12.63
C PHE A 58 -2.70 -5.04 11.60
N LEU A 59 -3.94 -5.19 11.23
CA LEU A 59 -4.37 -5.99 10.09
C LEU A 59 -5.10 -5.07 9.11
N LEU A 60 -4.52 -4.88 7.94
CA LEU A 60 -5.09 -4.09 6.86
C LEU A 60 -5.52 -5.01 5.72
N ASN A 61 -6.79 -4.96 5.38
CA ASN A 61 -7.32 -5.57 4.17
C ASN A 61 -7.71 -4.46 3.18
N ARG A 62 -7.30 -4.62 1.93
CA ARG A 62 -7.67 -3.75 0.82
C ARG A 62 -8.16 -4.60 -0.34
N PHE A 63 -9.37 -4.32 -0.76
CA PHE A 63 -9.94 -4.88 -1.98
C PHE A 63 -10.03 -3.81 -3.04
N GLU A 64 -9.65 -4.15 -4.27
CA GLU A 64 -9.72 -3.27 -5.41
C GLU A 64 -10.40 -3.98 -6.59
N TYR A 65 -11.35 -3.31 -7.19
CA TYR A 65 -12.05 -3.72 -8.39
C TYR A 65 -11.97 -2.60 -9.42
N ASN A 66 -11.64 -2.94 -10.66
CA ASN A 66 -11.66 -2.02 -11.78
C ASN A 66 -12.63 -2.57 -12.84
N GLY A 67 -13.43 -1.69 -13.42
CA GLY A 67 -14.27 -2.00 -14.58
C GLY A 67 -13.43 -2.09 -15.87
N SER A 68 -14.09 -2.33 -16.99
CA SER A 68 -13.44 -2.27 -18.30
C SER A 68 -13.12 -0.83 -18.69
N ASN A 69 -12.02 -0.63 -19.37
CA ASN A 69 -11.66 0.64 -20.00
C ASN A 69 -12.22 0.71 -21.42
N ILE A 70 -11.93 1.80 -22.16
CA ILE A 70 -12.41 2.04 -23.52
C ILE A 70 -11.89 1.02 -24.56
N ASN A 71 -10.90 0.20 -24.21
CA ASN A 71 -10.33 -0.84 -25.06
C ASN A 71 -10.80 -2.23 -24.62
N ASP A 72 -11.94 -2.33 -23.93
CA ASP A 72 -12.49 -3.56 -23.34
C ASP A 72 -11.51 -4.37 -22.50
N TYR A 73 -10.52 -3.66 -21.91
CA TYR A 73 -9.56 -4.25 -20.99
C TYR A 73 -9.98 -3.99 -19.53
N GLN A 74 -10.05 -5.06 -18.76
CA GLN A 74 -10.36 -5.05 -17.33
C GLN A 74 -9.21 -5.64 -16.54
N THR A 75 -8.59 -4.85 -15.67
CA THR A 75 -7.58 -5.34 -14.71
C THR A 75 -8.22 -6.26 -13.69
N GLY A 76 -7.57 -7.37 -13.39
CA GLY A 76 -8.03 -8.35 -12.41
C GLY A 76 -8.27 -7.74 -11.02
N LYS A 77 -9.17 -8.35 -10.26
CA LYS A 77 -9.45 -7.94 -8.87
C LYS A 77 -8.20 -8.13 -8.03
N LEU A 78 -7.90 -7.16 -7.16
CA LEU A 78 -6.77 -7.22 -6.24
C LEU A 78 -7.28 -7.28 -4.79
N LEU A 79 -6.83 -8.29 -4.07
CA LEU A 79 -6.98 -8.38 -2.62
C LEU A 79 -5.59 -8.33 -1.98
N THR A 80 -5.37 -7.31 -1.15
CA THR A 80 -4.15 -7.18 -0.35
C THR A 80 -4.51 -7.30 1.12
N THR A 81 -3.87 -8.24 1.82
CA THR A 81 -3.96 -8.40 3.27
C THR A 81 -2.58 -8.19 3.86
N SER A 82 -2.43 -7.24 4.76
CA SER A 82 -1.17 -6.92 5.43
C SER A 82 -1.32 -7.01 6.93
N LEU A 83 -0.52 -7.86 7.55
CA LEU A 83 -0.38 -7.95 9.00
C LEU A 83 0.92 -7.26 9.41
N PHE A 84 0.83 -6.32 10.32
CA PHE A 84 1.97 -5.60 10.89
C PHE A 84 2.07 -5.87 12.38
N VAL A 85 3.25 -6.16 12.84
CA VAL A 85 3.57 -6.25 14.27
C VAL A 85 4.73 -5.31 14.55
N SER A 86 4.48 -4.27 15.33
CA SER A 86 5.50 -3.30 15.71
C SER A 86 5.76 -3.35 17.21
N LYS A 87 7.02 -3.15 17.59
CA LYS A 87 7.46 -3.13 18.98
C LYS A 87 8.54 -2.08 19.19
N LYS A 88 8.44 -1.35 20.29
CA LYS A 88 9.54 -0.56 20.79
C LYS A 88 10.57 -1.48 21.43
N ILE A 89 11.76 -1.62 20.83
CA ILE A 89 12.83 -2.51 21.30
C ILE A 89 13.66 -1.84 22.38
N ALA A 90 13.98 -0.56 22.20
CA ALA A 90 14.70 0.27 23.14
C ALA A 90 14.23 1.72 23.03
N ASN A 91 14.78 2.63 23.84
CA ASN A 91 14.32 4.02 23.87
C ASN A 91 14.26 4.73 22.51
N ARG A 92 15.13 4.35 21.57
CA ARG A 92 15.25 4.96 20.25
C ARG A 92 15.08 3.97 19.10
N PHE A 93 14.90 2.67 19.40
CA PHE A 93 14.78 1.62 18.40
C PHE A 93 13.36 1.06 18.36
N PHE A 94 12.83 0.95 17.15
CA PHE A 94 11.53 0.36 16.85
C PHE A 94 11.74 -0.72 15.80
N GLY A 95 11.20 -1.90 16.06
CA GLY A 95 11.11 -2.98 15.09
C GLY A 95 9.70 -3.10 14.57
N ASN A 96 9.57 -3.39 13.29
CA ASN A 96 8.32 -3.73 12.65
C ASN A 96 8.52 -4.95 11.75
N ILE A 97 7.56 -5.86 11.76
CA ILE A 97 7.50 -6.97 10.82
C ILE A 97 6.16 -6.87 10.11
N GLN A 98 6.20 -6.86 8.79
CA GLN A 98 5.01 -6.92 7.95
C GLN A 98 5.00 -8.24 7.19
N ILE A 99 3.84 -8.90 7.15
CA ILE A 99 3.52 -9.97 6.20
C ILE A 99 2.43 -9.42 5.29
N ARG A 100 2.73 -9.29 4.01
CA ARG A 100 1.80 -8.82 2.98
C ARG A 100 1.46 -9.97 2.04
N ASN A 101 0.18 -10.25 1.90
CA ASN A 101 -0.38 -11.22 0.99
C ASN A 101 -1.18 -10.50 -0.09
N GLU A 102 -0.85 -10.71 -1.35
CA GLU A 102 -1.49 -10.13 -2.52
C GLU A 102 -2.03 -11.23 -3.42
N ILE A 103 -3.31 -11.16 -3.72
CA ILE A 103 -3.97 -12.03 -4.68
C ILE A 103 -4.54 -11.15 -5.79
N HIS A 104 -3.95 -11.27 -6.96
CA HIS A 104 -4.40 -10.60 -8.17
C HIS A 104 -5.09 -11.59 -9.10
N GLY A 105 -6.33 -11.32 -9.46
CA GLY A 105 -7.09 -12.10 -10.45
C GLY A 105 -6.46 -11.99 -11.83
N LYS A 106 -6.93 -12.80 -12.78
CA LYS A 106 -6.57 -12.60 -14.18
C LYS A 106 -7.23 -11.34 -14.72
N ASP A 107 -6.52 -10.68 -15.61
CA ASP A 107 -7.07 -9.61 -16.41
C ASP A 107 -7.96 -10.19 -17.52
N VAL A 108 -8.82 -9.36 -18.05
CA VAL A 108 -9.74 -9.74 -19.13
C VAL A 108 -9.58 -8.73 -20.27
N GLN A 109 -9.40 -9.23 -21.50
CA GLN A 109 -9.36 -8.44 -22.71
C GLN A 109 -10.43 -8.99 -23.68
N ASP A 110 -11.31 -8.12 -24.18
CA ASP A 110 -12.39 -8.49 -25.10
C ASP A 110 -13.26 -9.66 -24.60
N GLY A 111 -13.50 -9.73 -23.27
CA GLY A 111 -14.25 -10.80 -22.62
C GLY A 111 -13.50 -12.11 -22.40
N ALA A 112 -12.24 -12.23 -22.82
CA ALA A 112 -11.40 -13.40 -22.63
C ALA A 112 -10.34 -13.17 -21.52
N GLU A 113 -10.04 -14.19 -20.71
CA GLU A 113 -9.01 -14.11 -19.70
C GLU A 113 -7.60 -14.06 -20.33
N GLU A 114 -6.78 -13.09 -19.92
CA GLU A 114 -5.39 -12.98 -20.33
C GLU A 114 -4.51 -14.03 -19.65
N THR A 115 -3.76 -14.79 -20.47
CA THR A 115 -3.00 -15.96 -19.99
C THR A 115 -1.80 -15.64 -19.13
N ASN A 116 -1.18 -14.46 -19.35
CA ASN A 116 0.04 -14.02 -18.66
C ASN A 116 -0.24 -13.00 -17.56
N THR A 117 -1.40 -13.09 -16.91
CA THR A 117 -1.83 -12.19 -15.84
C THR A 117 -2.33 -12.97 -14.63
N GLY A 118 -2.42 -12.29 -13.50
CA GLY A 118 -2.85 -12.89 -12.24
C GLY A 118 -1.70 -13.56 -11.47
N TYR A 119 -1.65 -13.28 -10.17
CA TYR A 119 -0.62 -13.82 -9.29
C TYR A 119 -1.10 -13.95 -7.85
N HIS A 120 -0.36 -14.74 -7.09
CA HIS A 120 -0.41 -14.79 -5.64
C HIS A 120 1.00 -14.60 -5.09
N LEU A 121 1.20 -13.55 -4.34
CA LEU A 121 2.48 -13.12 -3.80
C LEU A 121 2.38 -12.94 -2.29
N MET A 122 3.33 -13.49 -1.53
CA MET A 122 3.51 -13.16 -0.13
C MET A 122 4.90 -12.59 0.08
N VAL A 123 4.97 -11.45 0.78
CA VAL A 123 6.20 -10.73 1.10
C VAL A 123 6.31 -10.57 2.60
N LEU A 124 7.47 -10.94 3.14
CA LEU A 124 7.87 -10.64 4.51
C LEU A 124 8.78 -9.41 4.49
N THR A 125 8.43 -8.38 5.26
CA THR A 125 9.19 -7.13 5.34
C THR A 125 9.58 -6.85 6.79
N PRO A 126 10.77 -7.28 7.27
CA PRO A 126 11.35 -6.75 8.48
C PRO A 126 11.79 -5.30 8.28
N GLN A 127 11.54 -4.47 9.29
CA GLN A 127 11.92 -3.08 9.34
C GLN A 127 12.52 -2.74 10.69
N LEU A 128 13.62 -2.00 10.67
CA LEU A 128 14.23 -1.42 11.86
C LEU A 128 14.28 0.09 11.71
N SER A 129 13.79 0.80 12.73
CA SER A 129 13.77 2.26 12.77
C SER A 129 14.53 2.77 13.97
N TYR A 130 15.30 3.84 13.78
CA TYR A 130 16.06 4.52 14.81
C TYR A 130 15.68 6.00 14.88
N SER A 131 15.26 6.45 16.07
CA SER A 131 14.90 7.86 16.31
C SER A 131 16.13 8.65 16.74
N VAL A 132 16.59 9.57 15.89
CA VAL A 132 17.73 10.45 16.14
C VAL A 132 17.23 11.74 16.78
N ALA A 133 17.68 12.02 17.99
CA ALA A 133 17.37 13.25 18.75
C ALA A 133 15.87 13.60 18.83
N GLY A 134 14.98 12.60 18.75
CA GLY A 134 13.53 12.76 18.90
C GLY A 134 12.79 13.43 17.74
N LEU A 135 13.50 13.93 16.73
CA LEU A 135 12.92 14.63 15.58
C LEU A 135 13.13 13.90 14.25
N TRP A 136 14.24 13.19 14.11
CA TRP A 136 14.57 12.46 12.90
C TRP A 136 14.37 10.96 13.11
N ASN A 137 13.81 10.29 12.11
CA ASN A 137 13.66 8.84 12.10
C ASN A 137 14.37 8.28 10.87
N LEU A 138 15.34 7.42 11.11
CA LEU A 138 16.01 6.63 10.08
C LEU A 138 15.40 5.22 10.09
N SER A 139 14.96 4.73 8.95
CA SER A 139 14.39 3.39 8.83
C SER A 139 15.05 2.61 7.71
N LEU A 140 15.32 1.34 7.98
CA LEU A 140 15.76 0.35 7.01
C LEU A 140 14.70 -0.73 6.92
N LEU A 141 14.28 -1.06 5.70
CA LEU A 141 13.38 -2.18 5.43
C LEU A 141 13.93 -3.07 4.32
N TYR A 142 13.57 -4.34 4.38
CA TYR A 142 14.01 -5.34 3.44
C TYR A 142 12.85 -6.27 3.08
N ASP A 143 12.46 -6.29 1.79
CA ASP A 143 11.38 -7.13 1.28
C ASP A 143 11.91 -8.49 0.84
N VAL A 144 11.34 -9.54 1.40
CA VAL A 144 11.63 -10.94 1.06
C VAL A 144 10.36 -11.58 0.52
N PRO A 145 10.26 -11.85 -0.78
CA PRO A 145 9.17 -12.65 -1.30
C PRO A 145 9.27 -14.09 -0.82
N VAL A 146 8.38 -14.48 0.12
CA VAL A 146 8.37 -15.83 0.72
C VAL A 146 7.51 -16.83 -0.05
N TYR A 147 6.56 -16.34 -0.83
CA TYR A 147 5.74 -17.15 -1.72
C TYR A 147 5.44 -16.38 -3.01
N LYS A 148 5.61 -17.05 -4.15
CA LYS A 148 5.35 -16.51 -5.49
C LYS A 148 4.69 -17.56 -6.36
N LYS A 149 3.47 -17.28 -6.84
CA LYS A 149 2.77 -18.10 -7.83
C LYS A 149 2.20 -17.17 -8.89
N TYR A 150 2.83 -17.17 -10.06
CA TYR A 150 2.43 -16.38 -11.21
C TYR A 150 1.81 -17.26 -12.29
N LYS A 151 0.82 -16.74 -12.99
CA LYS A 151 0.20 -17.42 -14.13
C LYS A 151 0.88 -16.94 -15.42
N GLY A 152 1.44 -17.88 -16.19
CA GLY A 152 2.16 -17.57 -17.42
C GLY A 152 3.51 -16.87 -17.20
N LYS A 153 3.98 -16.11 -18.20
CA LYS A 153 5.26 -15.40 -18.16
C LYS A 153 5.05 -13.97 -17.67
N GLN A 154 5.48 -13.68 -16.46
CA GLN A 154 5.39 -12.36 -15.83
C GLN A 154 6.73 -12.00 -15.17
N LEU A 155 6.99 -10.69 -15.02
CA LEU A 155 8.09 -10.20 -14.20
C LEU A 155 7.76 -10.49 -12.73
N THR A 156 8.70 -11.12 -12.04
CA THR A 156 8.53 -11.48 -10.63
C THR A 156 9.41 -10.62 -9.75
N PRO A 157 8.88 -10.08 -8.65
CA PRO A 157 9.70 -9.29 -7.72
C PRO A 157 10.80 -10.15 -7.13
N GLN A 158 11.96 -9.54 -7.00
CA GLN A 158 13.11 -10.07 -6.28
C GLN A 158 13.16 -9.43 -4.88
N TYR A 159 14.28 -9.60 -4.20
CA TYR A 159 14.54 -8.89 -2.96
C TYR A 159 14.62 -7.39 -3.22
N SER A 160 14.09 -6.58 -2.30
CA SER A 160 14.25 -5.15 -2.33
C SER A 160 14.63 -4.61 -0.95
N TYR A 161 15.32 -3.49 -0.92
CA TYR A 161 15.60 -2.79 0.33
C TYR A 161 15.32 -1.31 0.14
N ALA A 162 14.93 -0.64 1.22
CA ALA A 162 14.78 0.80 1.22
C ALA A 162 15.32 1.40 2.51
N VAL A 163 15.92 2.58 2.38
CA VAL A 163 16.33 3.43 3.49
C VAL A 163 15.46 4.68 3.45
N SER A 164 14.83 5.01 4.56
CA SER A 164 13.99 6.19 4.69
C SER A 164 14.50 7.08 5.80
N LEU A 165 14.59 8.37 5.53
CA LEU A 165 14.86 9.40 6.53
C LEU A 165 13.66 10.33 6.60
N SER A 166 13.02 10.40 7.76
CA SER A 166 11.89 11.30 8.00
C SER A 166 12.18 12.25 9.16
N ARG A 167 11.56 13.42 9.15
CA ARG A 167 11.64 14.40 10.22
C ARG A 167 10.25 14.80 10.66
N ASP A 168 10.02 14.74 11.97
CA ASP A 168 8.81 15.27 12.59
C ASP A 168 8.99 16.78 12.80
N PHE A 169 8.15 17.55 12.11
CA PHE A 169 8.02 18.99 12.37
C PHE A 169 6.98 19.11 13.49
N GLY A 170 7.43 19.33 14.73
CA GLY A 170 6.59 19.37 15.92
C GLY A 170 5.36 20.23 15.72
N ASN A 171 4.27 19.93 16.42
CA ASN A 171 2.97 20.58 16.36
C ASN A 171 3.10 22.10 16.28
N CYS A 172 2.74 22.69 15.14
CA CYS A 172 2.32 24.07 15.09
C CYS A 172 1.05 24.19 15.95
N SER A 173 1.23 24.35 17.27
CA SER A 173 0.14 24.71 18.16
C SER A 173 -0.33 26.09 17.71
N PHE A 174 -1.43 26.15 16.98
CA PHE A 174 -2.19 27.37 16.82
C PHE A 174 -2.71 27.76 18.21
N LYS A 175 -1.90 28.46 18.99
CA LYS A 175 -2.36 29.23 20.13
C LYS A 175 -3.30 30.31 19.60
N GLY A 176 -4.58 30.00 19.52
CA GLY A 176 -5.62 31.01 19.39
C GLY A 176 -5.44 32.01 20.53
N LYS A 177 -5.08 33.26 20.21
CA LYS A 177 -5.12 34.39 21.14
C LYS A 177 -6.55 34.55 21.58
N ASN A 178 -6.95 33.94 22.68
CA ASN A 178 -8.09 34.41 23.42
C ASN A 178 -7.76 35.81 23.98
N LYS A 179 -8.20 36.83 23.26
CA LYS A 179 -8.34 38.18 23.82
C LYS A 179 -9.41 38.10 24.88
N GLY A 180 -8.98 38.01 26.17
CA GLY A 180 -9.84 38.22 27.31
C GLY A 180 -10.44 39.60 27.20
N LYS A 181 -11.77 39.65 27.13
CA LYS A 181 -12.51 40.87 27.47
C LYS A 181 -12.43 41.05 28.97
N THR A 182 -11.70 42.06 29.41
CA THR A 182 -11.86 42.69 30.71
C THR A 182 -13.08 43.59 30.64
N ASN A 183 -14.04 43.34 31.51
CA ASN A 183 -14.94 44.33 32.10
C ASN A 183 -14.58 44.49 33.55
#